data_108e5dc0b109c725dd9cf98f7a9db27e
#
_entry.id   108e5dc0b109c725dd9cf98f7a9db27e
#
_cell.length_a   1.000
_cell.length_b   1.000
_cell.length_c   1.000
_cell.angle_alpha   90.00
_cell.angle_beta   90.00
_cell.angle_gamma   90.00
#
_symmetry.space_group_name_H-M   'P 1'
#
loop_
_entity.id
_entity.type
_entity.pdbx_description
1 polymer ?
#
loop_
_entity_poly.entity_id
_entity_poly.type
_entity_poly.pdbx_seq_one_letter_code
_entity_poly.pdbx_strand_id
1 'polypeptide(L)'
;EILGLDLKFTDFERPWAGWKHPDTARPLFVVGKPFDSQSATLGNGQMIALLAPNRQIVRNAHALALVLDGTCEGTPGLRPEYHPDFYGAYFRDPEGNKLCVCCHDPE
;
A
#
# COMPACT_ATOMS: atom_id res chain seq x y z
N GLU A 1 9.70 -1.65 -2.48
CA GLU A 1 10.44 -2.49 -3.46
C GLU A 1 9.51 -3.16 -4.45
N ILE A 2 8.53 -3.96 -3.99
CA ILE A 2 7.62 -4.70 -4.89
C ILE A 2 6.81 -3.77 -5.80
N LEU A 3 6.51 -2.56 -5.36
CA LEU A 3 5.79 -1.55 -6.15
C LEU A 3 6.72 -0.56 -6.86
N GLY A 4 8.03 -0.82 -6.84
CA GLY A 4 9.00 0.03 -7.52
C GLY A 4 9.34 1.34 -6.81
N LEU A 5 8.95 1.49 -5.55
CA LEU A 5 9.31 2.66 -4.76
C LEU A 5 10.69 2.49 -4.13
N ASP A 6 11.45 3.58 -4.09
CA ASP A 6 12.76 3.62 -3.45
C ASP A 6 12.63 4.01 -1.98
N LEU A 7 13.31 3.29 -1.10
CA LEU A 7 13.43 3.68 0.30
C LEU A 7 14.28 4.94 0.37
N LYS A 8 13.72 6.03 0.88
CA LYS A 8 14.40 7.31 1.02
C LYS A 8 15.14 7.43 2.34
N PHE A 9 14.50 6.99 3.43
CA PHE A 9 15.11 7.03 4.76
C PHE A 9 14.43 6.05 5.71
N THR A 10 15.17 5.64 6.73
CA THR A 10 14.65 5.00 7.94
C THR A 10 15.27 5.68 9.15
N ASP A 11 14.50 5.80 10.22
CA ASP A 11 14.96 6.35 11.49
C ASP A 11 14.28 5.57 12.61
N PHE A 12 15.05 4.76 13.32
CA PHE A 12 14.51 3.90 14.38
C PHE A 12 14.27 4.64 15.70
N GLU A 13 14.84 5.81 15.87
CA GLU A 13 14.65 6.60 17.09
C GLU A 13 13.30 7.29 17.12
N ARG A 14 12.84 7.80 15.97
CA ARG A 14 11.56 8.51 15.90
C ARG A 14 10.32 7.63 15.99
N PRO A 15 10.16 6.36 15.65
CA PRO A 15 10.58 5.64 14.47
C PRO A 15 9.70 5.99 13.25
N TRP A 16 10.29 6.11 12.08
CA TRP A 16 9.59 6.33 10.82
C TRP A 16 10.45 5.92 9.62
N ALA A 17 9.80 5.77 8.47
CA ALA A 17 10.45 5.44 7.22
C ALA A 17 9.69 6.10 6.07
N GLY A 18 10.38 6.43 5.01
CA GLY A 18 9.77 7.09 3.85
C GLY A 18 10.27 6.52 2.54
N TRP A 19 9.37 6.45 1.58
CA TRP A 19 9.63 5.96 0.22
C TRP A 19 9.26 7.02 -0.79
N LYS A 20 9.88 6.95 -1.97
CA LYS A 20 9.62 7.86 -3.07
C LYS A 20 9.54 7.11 -4.39
N HIS A 21 8.91 7.72 -5.38
CA HIS A 21 9.01 7.26 -6.76
C HIS A 21 10.47 7.42 -7.24
N PRO A 22 11.02 6.47 -8.01
CA PRO A 22 12.43 6.54 -8.42
C PRO A 22 12.78 7.79 -9.21
N ASP A 23 11.84 8.32 -9.99
CA ASP A 23 12.10 9.42 -10.91
C ASP A 23 11.85 10.81 -10.32
N THR A 24 11.39 10.91 -9.08
CA THR A 24 11.05 12.19 -8.45
C THR A 24 11.57 12.25 -7.02
N ALA A 25 11.85 13.47 -6.55
CA ALA A 25 12.29 13.68 -5.16
C ALA A 25 11.10 13.73 -4.19
N ARG A 26 9.94 14.09 -4.67
CA ARG A 26 8.71 14.26 -3.87
C ARG A 26 7.49 13.87 -4.71
N PRO A 27 6.35 13.51 -4.10
CA PRO A 27 6.16 13.40 -2.66
C PRO A 27 6.79 12.14 -2.05
N LEU A 28 6.80 12.07 -0.72
CA LEU A 28 7.19 10.88 0.03
C LEU A 28 5.95 10.16 0.54
N PHE A 29 6.01 8.84 0.54
CA PHE A 29 5.08 8.01 1.30
C PHE A 29 5.77 7.66 2.62
N VAL A 30 5.22 8.13 3.74
CA VAL A 30 5.86 8.00 5.04
C VAL A 30 4.98 7.15 5.96
N VAL A 31 5.60 6.21 6.64
CA VAL A 31 4.99 5.41 7.69
C VAL A 31 5.76 5.70 8.98
N GLY A 32 5.05 6.03 10.05
CA GLY A 32 5.74 6.36 11.28
C GLY A 32 4.79 6.58 12.44
N LYS A 33 5.40 6.84 13.59
CA LYS A 33 4.68 7.15 14.81
C LYS A 33 3.92 8.47 14.63
N PRO A 34 2.71 8.61 15.22
CA PRO A 34 1.98 9.87 15.17
C PRO A 34 2.81 11.05 15.70
N PHE A 35 2.62 12.21 15.08
CA PHE A 35 3.38 13.43 15.43
C PHE A 35 3.20 13.83 16.88
N ASP A 36 2.01 13.65 17.46
CA ASP A 36 1.68 14.01 18.83
C ASP A 36 2.15 12.98 19.86
N SER A 37 2.85 11.94 19.44
CA SER A 37 3.36 10.84 20.28
C SER A 37 2.28 10.00 20.96
N GLN A 38 1.01 10.24 20.65
CA GLN A 38 -0.08 9.37 21.12
C GLN A 38 -0.09 8.06 20.31
N SER A 39 -0.82 7.06 20.78
CA SER A 39 -0.98 5.81 20.05
C SER A 39 -1.70 6.06 18.71
N ALA A 40 -1.26 5.38 17.66
CA ALA A 40 -1.94 5.44 16.38
C ALA A 40 -3.36 4.89 16.50
N THR A 41 -4.29 5.50 15.78
CA THR A 41 -5.68 5.03 15.68
C THR A 41 -6.04 4.79 14.22
N LEU A 42 -6.98 3.87 14.00
CA LEU A 42 -7.46 3.56 12.67
C LEU A 42 -8.46 4.61 12.21
N GLY A 43 -8.39 4.98 10.94
CA GLY A 43 -9.43 5.78 10.30
C GLY A 43 -10.47 4.89 9.67
N ASN A 44 -11.67 4.82 10.24
CA ASN A 44 -12.76 4.07 9.62
C ASN A 44 -13.21 4.78 8.33
N GLY A 45 -13.09 4.10 7.20
CA GLY A 45 -13.38 4.67 5.89
C GLY A 45 -12.16 5.25 5.17
N GLN A 46 -10.99 5.28 5.81
CA GLN A 46 -9.74 5.66 5.14
C GLN A 46 -9.14 4.48 4.40
N MET A 47 -8.58 4.76 3.23
CA MET A 47 -7.84 3.77 2.44
C MET A 47 -6.83 4.49 1.57
N ILE A 48 -5.63 3.90 1.45
CA ILE A 48 -4.60 4.37 0.52
C ILE A 48 -4.52 3.37 -0.62
N ALA A 49 -4.67 3.85 -1.85
CA ALA A 49 -4.54 3.02 -3.04
C ALA A 49 -3.17 3.28 -3.69
N LEU A 50 -2.46 2.21 -3.97
CA LEU A 50 -1.14 2.24 -4.59
C LEU A 50 -1.22 1.60 -5.98
N LEU A 51 -0.63 2.27 -6.97
CA LEU A 51 -0.65 1.81 -8.35
C LEU A 51 0.45 0.75 -8.56
N ALA A 52 0.07 -0.35 -9.18
CA ALA A 52 0.99 -1.38 -9.65
C ALA A 52 1.08 -1.35 -11.17
N PRO A 53 2.24 -1.71 -11.75
CA PRO A 53 2.42 -1.66 -13.20
C PRO A 53 1.66 -2.75 -13.95
N ASN A 54 1.29 -3.84 -13.29
CA ASN A 54 0.57 -4.95 -13.91
C ASN A 54 -0.16 -5.80 -12.86
N ARG A 55 -1.00 -6.71 -13.32
CA ARG A 55 -1.80 -7.58 -12.44
C ARG A 55 -0.96 -8.55 -11.63
N GLN A 56 0.18 -9.01 -12.16
CA GLN A 56 1.06 -9.90 -11.42
C GLN A 56 1.61 -9.21 -10.16
N ILE A 57 1.98 -7.94 -10.27
CA ILE A 57 2.47 -7.17 -9.12
C ILE A 57 1.36 -6.97 -8.08
N VAL A 58 0.11 -6.78 -8.52
CA VAL A 58 -1.02 -6.74 -7.59
C VAL A 58 -1.12 -8.04 -6.78
N ARG A 59 -1.05 -9.19 -7.47
CA ARG A 59 -1.08 -10.50 -6.81
C ARG A 59 0.09 -10.68 -5.84
N ASN A 60 1.29 -10.30 -6.27
CA ASN A 60 2.50 -10.42 -5.45
C ASN A 60 2.42 -9.54 -4.21
N ALA A 61 1.94 -8.32 -4.34
CA ALA A 61 1.80 -7.39 -3.22
C ALA A 61 0.80 -7.91 -2.19
N HIS A 62 -0.34 -8.42 -2.63
CA HIS A 62 -1.34 -9.00 -1.74
C HIS A 62 -0.77 -10.21 -0.99
N ALA A 63 -0.13 -11.13 -1.71
CA ALA A 63 0.48 -12.32 -1.10
C ALA A 63 1.54 -11.95 -0.07
N LEU A 64 2.40 -10.98 -0.38
CA LEU A 64 3.43 -10.50 0.54
C LEU A 64 2.81 -9.86 1.79
N ALA A 65 1.75 -9.07 1.61
CA ALA A 65 1.05 -8.46 2.74
C ALA A 65 0.55 -9.51 3.73
N LEU A 66 -0.02 -10.62 3.24
CA LEU A 66 -0.50 -11.69 4.10
C LEU A 66 0.65 -12.44 4.80
N VAL A 67 1.77 -12.65 4.10
CA VAL A 67 2.98 -13.24 4.69
C VAL A 67 3.53 -12.38 5.82
N LEU A 68 3.40 -11.06 5.71
CA LEU A 68 3.87 -10.08 6.70
C LEU A 68 2.79 -9.71 7.74
N ASP A 69 1.88 -10.64 8.02
CA ASP A 69 0.83 -10.53 9.05
C ASP A 69 -0.29 -9.52 8.73
N GLY A 70 -0.44 -9.14 7.48
CA GLY A 70 -1.61 -8.40 7.03
C GLY A 70 -2.84 -9.28 6.94
N THR A 71 -4.00 -8.65 6.83
CA THR A 71 -5.30 -9.33 6.73
C THR A 71 -5.93 -9.03 5.38
N CYS A 72 -6.46 -10.05 4.71
CA CYS A 72 -7.15 -9.87 3.42
C CYS A 72 -8.47 -9.11 3.61
N GLU A 73 -8.69 -8.11 2.78
CA GLU A 73 -9.96 -7.36 2.67
C GLU A 73 -10.58 -7.47 1.28
N GLY A 74 -9.95 -8.21 0.37
CA GLY A 74 -10.42 -8.46 -0.97
C GLY A 74 -9.33 -9.10 -1.82
N THR A 75 -9.55 -10.33 -2.29
CA THR A 75 -8.57 -11.08 -3.08
C THR A 75 -8.32 -10.39 -4.42
N PRO A 76 -7.12 -10.59 -5.02
CA PRO A 76 -6.81 -10.01 -6.32
C PRO A 76 -7.82 -10.43 -7.39
N GLY A 77 -8.33 -9.45 -8.14
CA GLY A 77 -9.30 -9.71 -9.20
C GLY A 77 -9.85 -8.44 -9.83
N LEU A 78 -10.61 -8.63 -10.89
CA LEU A 78 -11.29 -7.53 -11.56
C LEU A 78 -12.43 -6.97 -10.71
N ARG A 79 -12.61 -5.66 -10.79
CA ARG A 79 -13.71 -4.93 -10.15
C ARG A 79 -14.44 -4.13 -11.24
N PRO A 80 -15.26 -4.82 -12.08
CA PRO A 80 -15.89 -4.18 -13.22
C PRO A 80 -16.86 -3.05 -12.84
N GLU A 81 -17.35 -3.02 -11.61
CA GLU A 81 -18.17 -1.94 -11.08
C GLU A 81 -17.46 -0.59 -11.08
N TYR A 82 -16.12 -0.59 -11.08
CA TYR A 82 -15.35 0.66 -11.18
C TYR A 82 -14.99 0.99 -12.63
N HIS A 83 -14.41 0.05 -13.35
CA HIS A 83 -14.23 0.08 -14.81
C HIS A 83 -13.75 -1.31 -15.29
N PRO A 84 -13.84 -1.62 -16.61
CA PRO A 84 -13.58 -2.97 -17.11
C PRO A 84 -12.18 -3.54 -16.80
N ASP A 85 -11.17 -2.67 -16.70
CA ASP A 85 -9.78 -3.10 -16.49
C ASP A 85 -9.28 -2.85 -15.08
N PHE A 86 -10.12 -2.44 -14.16
CA PHE A 86 -9.74 -2.29 -12.77
C PHE A 86 -9.45 -3.65 -12.16
N TYR A 87 -8.16 -3.90 -11.90
CA TYR A 87 -7.71 -5.12 -11.23
C TYR A 87 -7.06 -4.74 -9.91
N GLY A 88 -7.62 -5.18 -8.81
CA GLY A 88 -7.17 -4.75 -7.50
C GLY A 88 -7.24 -5.81 -6.44
N ALA A 89 -6.54 -5.54 -5.36
CA ALA A 89 -6.56 -6.33 -4.13
C ALA A 89 -6.58 -5.39 -2.94
N TYR A 90 -7.17 -5.85 -1.85
CA TYR A 90 -7.33 -5.05 -0.65
C TYR A 90 -6.83 -5.83 0.56
N PHE A 91 -6.15 -5.13 1.46
CA PHE A 91 -5.68 -5.75 2.70
C PHE A 91 -5.52 -4.68 3.77
N ARG A 92 -5.44 -5.13 5.02
CA ARG A 92 -5.03 -4.28 6.13
C ARG A 92 -3.62 -4.65 6.54
N ASP A 93 -2.83 -3.62 6.90
CA ASP A 93 -1.53 -3.87 7.48
C ASP A 93 -1.69 -4.40 8.93
N PRO A 94 -0.61 -4.83 9.60
CA PRO A 94 -0.71 -5.34 10.97
C PRO A 94 -1.30 -4.35 11.98
N GLU A 95 -1.23 -3.06 11.70
CA GLU A 95 -1.83 -2.00 12.53
C GLU A 95 -3.32 -1.77 12.20
N GLY A 96 -3.83 -2.41 11.14
CA GLY A 96 -5.22 -2.31 10.72
C GLY A 96 -5.51 -1.24 9.68
N ASN A 97 -4.50 -0.55 9.15
CA ASN A 97 -4.69 0.43 8.08
C ASN A 97 -5.04 -0.25 6.78
N LYS A 98 -6.08 0.24 6.10
CA LYS A 98 -6.55 -0.36 4.85
C LYS A 98 -5.77 0.17 3.66
N LEU A 99 -5.33 -0.75 2.81
CA LEU A 99 -4.57 -0.47 1.61
C LEU A 99 -5.21 -1.19 0.41
N CYS A 100 -5.12 -0.56 -0.74
CA CYS A 100 -5.46 -1.15 -2.02
C CYS A 100 -4.21 -1.14 -2.90
N VAL A 101 -3.98 -2.21 -3.63
CA VAL A 101 -3.00 -2.22 -4.72
C VAL A 101 -3.75 -2.57 -5.99
N CYS A 102 -3.63 -1.73 -7.02
CA CYS A 102 -4.41 -1.89 -8.23
C CYS A 102 -3.62 -1.54 -9.48
N CYS A 103 -4.06 -2.06 -10.61
CA CYS A 103 -3.62 -1.63 -11.93
C CYS A 103 -4.85 -1.43 -12.82
N HIS A 104 -4.70 -0.58 -13.83
CA HIS A 104 -5.80 -0.14 -14.67
C HIS A 104 -5.63 -0.51 -16.13
N ASP A 105 -4.53 -1.14 -16.49
CA ASP A 105 -4.24 -1.51 -17.87
C ASP A 105 -4.88 -2.85 -18.23
N PRO A 106 -5.41 -3.00 -19.45
CA PRO A 106 -5.91 -4.29 -19.91
C PRO A 106 -4.78 -5.30 -20.05
N GLU A 107 -5.09 -6.55 -19.74
CA GLU A 107 -4.15 -7.68 -19.90
C GLU A 107 -4.85 -8.90 -20.47
#